data_d13f5033ee1ee6ada0a5947ca06c0ff5
#
_entry.id   d13f5033ee1ee6ada0a5947ca06c0ff5
#
_cell.length_a   1.000
_cell.length_b   1.000
_cell.length_c   1.000
_cell.angle_alpha   90.00
_cell.angle_beta   90.00
_cell.angle_gamma   90.00
#
_symmetry.space_group_name_H-M   'P 1'
#
loop_
_entity.id
_entity.type
_entity.pdbx_description
1 polymer ?
#
loop_
_entity_poly.entity_id
_entity_poly.type
_entity_poly.pdbx_seq_one_letter_code
_entity_poly.pdbx_strand_id
1 'polypeptide(L)'
;MRRRCVPLGIIAGLGVLMLLLLPVQAQAKRRSVQANSVSALEQATKKLEKTGGIICLGNRTYRLKKSIMISSNVTIRGRKKTVIDGSMLKGRTAFVTKDSKEVHVRWIHFTKMQKGSAVKGIRSRNMRITDCSFTGGDYGVSFEGCYRPIVSSNTFTKLGQPIRFTISKKTVKKRAGRRIIKRTVITKNSITAKRIAQMKKNTVKKVMHYYVTFSNDGKKQKRLFYYRDKSDNNLYLRPETRPYRERYTDEDTYRGNTKGYYQLRSYMEQLEYCGGGTLTLKKGTYYISNAVCIPSNVKIVFEDGVVIKKTKAIYQTELDNHKVIFIFVPPSKEKKKESVSGYGGTHDVTMTGIGNVVIDCNNKLPGRGMDMGHCRNIVIENLTFHNQYGSHYIELNSSQNVIVRNCNFWKFRDYKGDTYKEAINIDGTDYAVNGFNHVWSKHDKTVCQNIEITNCKFTDLGTAIGSHTYVANQGQQCYHTNIRITNNVFFGSTNCAIRALNWKNVLIADNSFRDIGIQNGAKNFSIFMGGVIDATVTRNAFANVYVPVTIRQQIQYELERKAGYPISECQITDKNWEDLLRTNVIYGAVFKAAVRYTKDLQLTDKTLKYFYE
;
A
#
# COMPACT_ATOMS: atom_id res chain seq x y z
N MET A 1 -51.79 -40.28 21.13
CA MET A 1 -52.60 -40.56 22.33
C MET A 1 -52.36 -39.43 23.34
N ARG A 2 -53.44 -38.71 23.62
CA ARG A 2 -53.91 -38.09 24.88
C ARG A 2 -52.83 -37.39 25.75
N ARG A 3 -52.76 -36.06 25.73
CA ARG A 3 -53.53 -35.08 26.56
C ARG A 3 -53.29 -35.26 28.07
N ARG A 4 -52.80 -34.18 28.69
CA ARG A 4 -53.55 -33.42 29.69
C ARG A 4 -52.82 -32.15 30.11
N CYS A 5 -53.51 -31.02 29.94
CA CYS A 5 -53.27 -29.71 30.53
C CYS A 5 -53.85 -29.63 31.94
N VAL A 6 -53.45 -28.49 32.65
CA VAL A 6 -54.23 -27.67 33.59
C VAL A 6 -53.83 -27.83 35.07
N PRO A 7 -53.90 -26.79 35.93
CA PRO A 7 -54.21 -25.36 35.76
C PRO A 7 -53.31 -24.34 36.51
N LEU A 8 -53.57 -23.06 36.20
CA LEU A 8 -53.21 -21.87 36.96
C LEU A 8 -53.59 -21.93 38.44
N GLY A 9 -52.68 -21.51 39.31
CA GLY A 9 -52.96 -21.10 40.67
C GLY A 9 -52.41 -19.68 40.89
N ILE A 10 -53.33 -18.71 40.99
CA ILE A 10 -53.05 -17.35 41.40
C ILE A 10 -52.80 -17.38 42.90
N ILE A 11 -51.60 -17.01 43.33
CA ILE A 11 -51.34 -16.62 44.73
C ILE A 11 -50.79 -15.21 44.69
N ALA A 12 -51.66 -14.28 45.10
CA ALA A 12 -51.30 -12.93 45.48
C ALA A 12 -50.49 -13.01 46.79
N GLY A 13 -49.18 -12.81 46.68
CA GLY A 13 -48.30 -12.69 47.82
C GLY A 13 -47.72 -11.29 47.88
N LEU A 14 -48.07 -10.52 48.88
CA LEU A 14 -47.49 -9.24 49.24
C LEU A 14 -45.96 -9.39 49.28
N GLY A 15 -45.28 -8.98 48.25
CA GLY A 15 -43.83 -8.77 48.22
C GLY A 15 -43.55 -7.38 48.75
N VAL A 16 -43.07 -7.30 49.93
CA VAL A 16 -42.51 -6.11 50.58
C VAL A 16 -41.51 -5.46 49.63
N LEU A 17 -41.86 -4.24 49.22
CA LEU A 17 -40.98 -3.34 48.50
C LEU A 17 -39.84 -2.90 49.43
N MET A 18 -38.83 -3.73 49.59
CA MET A 18 -37.58 -3.36 50.24
C MET A 18 -36.84 -2.46 49.23
N LEU A 19 -37.16 -1.17 49.21
CA LEU A 19 -36.32 -0.13 48.66
C LEU A 19 -34.97 -0.26 49.37
N LEU A 20 -34.04 -0.96 48.72
CA LEU A 20 -32.63 -0.83 49.00
C LEU A 20 -32.26 0.63 48.76
N LEU A 21 -32.35 1.43 49.79
CA LEU A 21 -31.65 2.70 49.93
C LEU A 21 -30.17 2.41 49.84
N LEU A 22 -29.70 2.19 48.61
CA LEU A 22 -28.30 2.42 48.32
C LEU A 22 -28.01 3.84 48.75
N PRO A 23 -27.06 4.11 49.61
CA PRO A 23 -26.71 5.46 49.96
C PRO A 23 -26.34 6.12 48.62
N VAL A 24 -27.15 7.00 48.13
CA VAL A 24 -26.76 8.01 47.17
C VAL A 24 -25.62 8.72 47.85
N GLN A 25 -24.39 8.26 47.60
CA GLN A 25 -23.22 9.02 48.00
C GLN A 25 -23.41 10.38 47.33
N ALA A 26 -23.92 11.33 48.12
CA ALA A 26 -23.98 12.71 47.75
C ALA A 26 -22.58 13.05 47.25
N GLN A 27 -22.45 13.21 45.91
CA GLN A 27 -21.16 13.64 45.33
C GLN A 27 -20.90 14.99 45.97
N ALA A 28 -20.08 15.01 47.01
CA ALA A 28 -19.68 16.22 47.70
C ALA A 28 -19.24 17.20 46.61
N LYS A 29 -19.91 18.33 46.50
CA LYS A 29 -19.71 19.34 45.46
C LYS A 29 -18.23 19.69 45.43
N ARG A 30 -17.49 19.13 44.46
CA ARG A 30 -16.01 19.28 44.40
C ARG A 30 -15.68 20.76 44.39
N ARG A 31 -14.85 21.21 45.32
CA ARG A 31 -14.41 22.60 45.46
C ARG A 31 -13.83 23.07 44.09
N SER A 32 -14.38 24.18 43.56
CA SER A 32 -13.93 24.76 42.29
C SER A 32 -13.22 26.09 42.56
N VAL A 33 -12.07 26.28 41.92
CA VAL A 33 -11.24 27.49 42.04
C VAL A 33 -11.01 28.07 40.66
N GLN A 34 -11.33 29.34 40.48
CA GLN A 34 -11.03 30.06 39.24
C GLN A 34 -9.56 30.51 39.25
N ALA A 35 -8.86 30.34 38.12
CA ALA A 35 -7.46 30.73 37.96
C ALA A 35 -7.29 31.51 36.65
N ASN A 36 -7.32 32.81 36.74
CA ASN A 36 -7.27 33.70 35.58
C ASN A 36 -5.87 34.28 35.29
N SER A 37 -4.84 33.84 36.00
CA SER A 37 -3.42 34.16 35.74
C SER A 37 -2.54 32.98 36.07
N VAL A 38 -1.25 33.03 35.70
CA VAL A 38 -0.26 32.01 36.07
C VAL A 38 -0.09 31.95 37.58
N SER A 39 0.00 33.12 38.27
CA SER A 39 0.07 33.18 39.73
C SER A 39 -1.19 32.55 40.38
N ALA A 40 -2.38 32.88 39.88
CA ALA A 40 -3.63 32.28 40.39
C ALA A 40 -3.66 30.75 40.16
N LEU A 41 -3.12 30.27 39.03
CA LEU A 41 -2.99 28.84 38.77
C LEU A 41 -2.05 28.14 39.77
N GLU A 42 -0.89 28.77 40.07
CA GLU A 42 0.06 28.27 41.04
C GLU A 42 -0.56 28.24 42.45
N GLN A 43 -1.26 29.30 42.85
CA GLN A 43 -1.98 29.38 44.14
C GLN A 43 -3.10 28.32 44.21
N ALA A 44 -3.87 28.17 43.13
CA ALA A 44 -4.94 27.14 43.08
C ALA A 44 -4.41 25.71 43.22
N THR A 45 -3.26 25.42 42.61
CA THR A 45 -2.64 24.09 42.78
C THR A 45 -2.18 23.84 44.21
N LYS A 46 -1.62 24.80 44.87
CA LYS A 46 -1.24 24.73 46.29
C LYS A 46 -2.49 24.59 47.20
N LYS A 47 -3.54 25.40 46.95
CA LYS A 47 -4.80 25.36 47.73
C LYS A 47 -5.49 24.02 47.66
N LEU A 48 -5.41 23.34 46.50
CA LEU A 48 -6.06 22.03 46.27
C LEU A 48 -5.11 20.83 46.48
N GLU A 49 -3.90 21.06 46.95
CA GLU A 49 -2.88 20.03 47.13
C GLU A 49 -3.34 18.88 48.01
N LYS A 50 -3.99 19.18 49.12
CA LYS A 50 -4.46 18.17 50.10
C LYS A 50 -5.91 17.71 49.84
N THR A 51 -6.78 18.63 49.38
CA THR A 51 -8.22 18.38 49.26
C THR A 51 -8.67 17.88 47.92
N GLY A 52 -7.87 18.13 46.88
CA GLY A 52 -8.32 17.97 45.50
C GLY A 52 -9.35 19.02 45.10
N GLY A 53 -9.91 18.91 43.90
CA GLY A 53 -10.92 19.81 43.40
C GLY A 53 -10.75 20.14 41.91
N ILE A 54 -11.41 21.23 41.47
CA ILE A 54 -11.38 21.63 40.07
C ILE A 54 -10.74 23.01 39.96
N ILE A 55 -9.71 23.15 39.14
CA ILE A 55 -9.12 24.43 38.74
C ILE A 55 -9.71 24.79 37.37
N CYS A 56 -10.45 25.89 37.31
CA CYS A 56 -11.05 26.41 36.09
C CYS A 56 -10.17 27.50 35.51
N LEU A 57 -9.62 27.29 34.33
CA LEU A 57 -8.82 28.28 33.60
C LEU A 57 -9.72 29.14 32.70
N GLY A 58 -9.39 30.42 32.58
CA GLY A 58 -10.07 31.35 31.68
C GLY A 58 -9.68 31.19 30.22
N ASN A 59 -10.42 31.87 29.33
CA ASN A 59 -10.13 31.94 27.89
C ASN A 59 -8.94 32.91 27.62
N ARG A 60 -7.74 32.51 27.97
CA ARG A 60 -6.53 33.29 27.80
C ARG A 60 -5.28 32.43 27.65
N THR A 61 -4.14 33.09 27.37
CA THR A 61 -2.84 32.43 27.28
C THR A 61 -2.10 32.53 28.62
N TYR A 62 -1.67 31.40 29.14
CA TYR A 62 -0.84 31.24 30.34
C TYR A 62 0.60 30.93 29.89
N ARG A 63 1.50 31.92 29.98
CA ARG A 63 2.93 31.74 29.66
C ARG A 63 3.67 31.25 30.89
N LEU A 64 4.01 29.97 30.90
CA LEU A 64 4.64 29.33 32.06
C LEU A 64 6.16 29.55 32.05
N LYS A 65 6.72 30.03 33.17
CA LYS A 65 8.17 30.10 33.40
C LYS A 65 8.73 28.86 34.10
N LYS A 66 7.88 28.09 34.77
CA LYS A 66 8.22 26.84 35.47
C LYS A 66 7.10 25.81 35.34
N SER A 67 7.42 24.57 35.64
CA SER A 67 6.44 23.48 35.66
C SER A 67 5.40 23.69 36.77
N ILE A 68 4.12 23.38 36.44
CA ILE A 68 3.04 23.34 37.42
C ILE A 68 2.90 21.93 37.95
N MET A 69 3.05 21.75 39.25
CA MET A 69 2.83 20.44 39.91
C MET A 69 1.36 20.27 40.20
N ILE A 70 0.81 19.09 39.83
CA ILE A 70 -0.60 18.76 40.01
C ILE A 70 -0.70 17.59 40.99
N SER A 71 -1.43 17.79 42.07
CA SER A 71 -1.64 16.80 43.13
C SER A 71 -2.81 15.88 42.85
N SER A 72 -3.02 14.89 43.72
CA SER A 72 -4.10 13.90 43.59
C SER A 72 -5.49 14.53 43.61
N ASN A 73 -6.42 13.91 42.90
CA ASN A 73 -7.84 14.29 42.83
C ASN A 73 -8.09 15.71 42.24
N VAL A 74 -7.11 16.29 41.53
CA VAL A 74 -7.22 17.60 40.88
C VAL A 74 -7.61 17.46 39.42
N THR A 75 -8.62 18.21 39.01
CA THR A 75 -8.99 18.41 37.61
C THR A 75 -8.57 19.82 37.19
N ILE A 76 -7.74 19.96 36.15
CA ILE A 76 -7.52 21.24 35.48
C ILE A 76 -8.40 21.26 34.23
N ARG A 77 -9.30 22.24 34.19
CA ARG A 77 -10.28 22.41 33.13
C ARG A 77 -10.11 23.75 32.45
N GLY A 78 -9.74 23.74 31.18
CA GLY A 78 -9.73 24.93 30.35
C GLY A 78 -11.08 25.24 29.71
N ARG A 79 -11.08 26.12 28.75
CA ARG A 79 -12.19 26.54 27.87
C ARG A 79 -11.67 26.58 26.43
N LYS A 80 -12.57 26.82 25.45
CA LYS A 80 -12.27 26.78 24.01
C LYS A 80 -11.02 27.58 23.58
N LYS A 81 -10.70 28.70 24.28
CA LYS A 81 -9.56 29.55 23.99
C LYS A 81 -8.49 29.53 25.10
N THR A 82 -8.46 28.53 25.96
CA THR A 82 -7.44 28.38 26.99
C THR A 82 -6.13 27.86 26.38
N VAL A 83 -5.06 28.62 26.48
CA VAL A 83 -3.75 28.26 25.93
C VAL A 83 -2.71 28.18 27.04
N ILE A 84 -1.93 27.10 27.07
CA ILE A 84 -0.69 27.00 27.84
C ILE A 84 0.48 27.22 26.88
N ASP A 85 1.19 28.33 27.00
CA ASP A 85 2.35 28.66 26.19
C ASP A 85 3.63 28.24 26.92
N GLY A 86 4.36 27.29 26.32
CA GLY A 86 5.60 26.72 26.85
C GLY A 86 6.87 27.43 26.42
N SER A 87 6.80 28.54 25.69
CA SER A 87 7.98 29.25 25.14
C SER A 87 9.03 29.64 26.20
N MET A 88 8.61 29.91 27.43
CA MET A 88 9.48 30.30 28.52
C MET A 88 9.91 29.15 29.44
N LEU A 89 9.49 27.92 29.17
CA LEU A 89 9.80 26.73 30.01
C LEU A 89 11.23 26.21 29.83
N LYS A 90 11.98 26.67 28.83
CA LYS A 90 13.37 26.28 28.55
C LYS A 90 13.55 24.74 28.54
N GLY A 91 12.64 24.00 27.88
CA GLY A 91 12.66 22.55 27.76
C GLY A 91 12.05 21.77 28.94
N ARG A 92 11.44 22.46 29.92
CA ARG A 92 10.71 21.82 31.02
C ARG A 92 9.29 21.45 30.60
N THR A 93 8.70 20.51 31.32
CA THR A 93 7.30 20.10 31.14
C THR A 93 6.34 21.16 31.71
N ALA A 94 5.24 21.44 31.01
CA ALA A 94 4.26 22.42 31.51
C ALA A 94 3.52 21.88 32.77
N PHE A 95 2.88 20.73 32.68
CA PHE A 95 2.16 20.11 33.80
C PHE A 95 2.81 18.79 34.21
N VAL A 96 3.13 18.66 35.49
CA VAL A 96 3.75 17.48 36.06
C VAL A 96 2.89 16.94 37.21
N THR A 97 2.67 15.63 37.22
CA THR A 97 2.08 14.93 38.36
C THR A 97 2.99 13.79 38.77
N LYS A 98 3.20 13.62 40.05
CA LYS A 98 4.12 12.63 40.60
C LYS A 98 3.49 11.96 41.83
N ASP A 99 3.54 10.64 41.85
CA ASP A 99 2.99 9.81 42.94
C ASP A 99 1.51 10.12 43.25
N SER A 100 0.75 10.60 42.25
CA SER A 100 -0.61 11.13 42.38
C SER A 100 -1.66 10.16 41.80
N LYS A 101 -2.93 10.37 42.17
CA LYS A 101 -4.06 9.60 41.65
C LYS A 101 -5.21 10.52 41.19
N GLU A 102 -6.02 10.03 40.22
CA GLU A 102 -7.23 10.70 39.73
C GLU A 102 -6.98 12.15 39.26
N VAL A 103 -5.93 12.36 38.49
CA VAL A 103 -5.64 13.67 37.88
C VAL A 103 -6.27 13.75 36.49
N HIS A 104 -7.01 14.84 36.24
CA HIS A 104 -7.65 15.06 34.94
C HIS A 104 -7.22 16.42 34.36
N VAL A 105 -6.74 16.42 33.11
CA VAL A 105 -6.42 17.61 32.32
C VAL A 105 -7.30 17.60 31.09
N ARG A 106 -8.11 18.66 30.88
CA ARG A 106 -9.02 18.73 29.75
C ARG A 106 -9.28 20.13 29.21
N TRP A 107 -9.60 20.22 27.91
CA TRP A 107 -9.98 21.46 27.18
C TRP A 107 -8.89 22.52 27.20
N ILE A 108 -7.64 22.13 26.98
CA ILE A 108 -6.47 23.03 27.01
C ILE A 108 -5.67 22.87 25.72
N HIS A 109 -5.22 24.01 25.17
CA HIS A 109 -4.30 24.05 24.04
C HIS A 109 -2.87 24.28 24.57
N PHE A 110 -1.99 23.28 24.38
CA PHE A 110 -0.57 23.41 24.70
C PHE A 110 0.19 23.79 23.43
N THR A 111 0.94 24.89 23.50
CA THR A 111 1.67 25.41 22.34
C THR A 111 3.10 25.78 22.70
N LYS A 112 3.95 25.91 21.67
CA LYS A 112 5.34 26.41 21.79
C LYS A 112 6.17 25.62 22.81
N MET A 113 5.90 24.36 23.01
CA MET A 113 6.77 23.47 23.79
C MET A 113 8.06 23.27 22.98
N GLN A 114 9.22 23.61 23.55
CA GLN A 114 10.50 23.52 22.83
C GLN A 114 11.06 22.10 22.88
N LYS A 115 11.20 21.56 24.08
CA LYS A 115 11.68 20.20 24.35
C LYS A 115 10.84 19.58 25.47
N GLY A 116 10.89 18.26 25.61
CA GLY A 116 10.16 17.56 26.68
C GLY A 116 8.68 17.33 26.35
N SER A 117 7.84 17.27 27.36
CA SER A 117 6.40 16.93 27.25
C SER A 117 5.53 18.11 27.70
N ALA A 118 4.36 18.28 27.11
CA ALA A 118 3.40 19.25 27.64
C ALA A 118 2.82 18.76 28.99
N VAL A 119 2.48 17.46 29.08
CA VAL A 119 2.01 16.85 30.34
C VAL A 119 2.86 15.62 30.65
N LYS A 120 3.34 15.51 31.90
CA LYS A 120 4.11 14.35 32.37
C LYS A 120 3.52 13.77 33.64
N GLY A 121 3.25 12.45 33.59
CA GLY A 121 2.92 11.65 34.76
C GLY A 121 4.10 10.82 35.21
N ILE A 122 4.37 10.79 36.53
CA ILE A 122 5.41 9.96 37.14
C ILE A 122 4.78 9.15 38.25
N ARG A 123 4.81 7.83 38.16
CA ARG A 123 4.24 6.86 39.11
C ARG A 123 2.82 7.20 39.58
N SER A 124 2.04 7.78 38.70
CA SER A 124 0.68 8.25 38.99
C SER A 124 -0.37 7.25 38.50
N ARG A 125 -1.58 7.28 39.08
CA ARG A 125 -2.68 6.36 38.77
C ARG A 125 -3.87 7.09 38.19
N ASN A 126 -4.57 6.46 37.25
CA ASN A 126 -5.84 6.91 36.69
C ASN A 126 -5.81 8.35 36.18
N MET A 127 -4.67 8.75 35.58
CA MET A 127 -4.58 10.05 34.91
C MET A 127 -5.47 10.06 33.67
N ARG A 128 -6.19 11.17 33.47
CA ARG A 128 -7.00 11.38 32.27
C ARG A 128 -6.56 12.64 31.57
N ILE A 129 -6.27 12.55 30.30
CA ILE A 129 -5.92 13.68 29.45
C ILE A 129 -6.88 13.62 28.26
N THR A 130 -7.85 14.53 28.23
CA THR A 130 -8.93 14.50 27.24
C THR A 130 -9.20 15.85 26.65
N ASP A 131 -9.65 15.86 25.38
CA ASP A 131 -10.14 17.07 24.71
C ASP A 131 -9.11 18.21 24.68
N CYS A 132 -7.82 17.87 24.68
CA CYS A 132 -6.70 18.81 24.62
C CYS A 132 -6.08 18.85 23.23
N SER A 133 -5.39 19.94 22.92
CA SER A 133 -4.51 19.99 21.76
C SER A 133 -3.07 20.26 22.16
N PHE A 134 -2.14 19.63 21.45
CA PHE A 134 -0.71 19.68 21.67
C PHE A 134 -0.01 20.08 20.37
N THR A 135 0.71 21.21 20.40
CA THR A 135 1.41 21.71 19.21
C THR A 135 2.87 22.07 19.57
N GLY A 136 3.81 21.42 18.88
CA GLY A 136 5.24 21.57 19.11
C GLY A 136 5.77 20.78 20.31
N GLY A 137 7.09 20.65 20.40
CA GLY A 137 7.81 19.90 21.43
C GLY A 137 8.13 18.45 21.05
N ASP A 138 8.83 17.74 21.95
CA ASP A 138 9.23 16.35 21.72
C ASP A 138 8.04 15.39 21.91
N TYR A 139 7.26 15.60 22.96
CA TYR A 139 6.13 14.75 23.33
C TYR A 139 4.91 15.58 23.72
N GLY A 140 3.74 15.17 23.25
CA GLY A 140 2.48 15.72 23.77
C GLY A 140 2.30 15.32 25.24
N VAL A 141 2.37 14.01 25.50
CA VAL A 141 2.20 13.44 26.86
C VAL A 141 3.28 12.39 27.13
N SER A 142 3.79 12.35 28.36
CA SER A 142 4.75 11.35 28.81
C SER A 142 4.30 10.70 30.12
N PHE A 143 4.33 9.37 30.17
CA PHE A 143 4.02 8.58 31.34
C PHE A 143 5.23 7.74 31.77
N GLU A 144 5.63 7.88 33.01
CA GLU A 144 6.76 7.19 33.60
C GLU A 144 6.29 6.34 34.80
N GLY A 145 6.21 5.02 34.64
CA GLY A 145 5.73 4.10 35.68
C GLY A 145 4.29 4.35 36.11
N CYS A 146 3.41 4.80 35.23
CA CYS A 146 2.03 5.13 35.54
C CYS A 146 1.08 3.92 35.44
N TYR A 147 0.00 3.96 36.22
CA TYR A 147 -1.04 2.94 36.25
C TYR A 147 -2.35 3.43 35.66
N ARG A 148 -2.86 2.72 34.65
CA ARG A 148 -4.14 2.98 33.94
C ARG A 148 -4.34 4.44 33.46
N PRO A 149 -3.39 5.05 32.74
CA PRO A 149 -3.62 6.35 32.15
C PRO A 149 -4.62 6.27 30.99
N ILE A 150 -5.41 7.33 30.81
CA ILE A 150 -6.36 7.50 29.72
C ILE A 150 -5.97 8.73 28.92
N VAL A 151 -5.82 8.58 27.61
CA VAL A 151 -5.57 9.67 26.66
C VAL A 151 -6.57 9.53 25.52
N SER A 152 -7.53 10.41 25.42
CA SER A 152 -8.58 10.31 24.39
C SER A 152 -9.10 11.67 23.95
N SER A 153 -9.61 11.75 22.72
CA SER A 153 -10.17 12.98 22.13
C SER A 153 -9.20 14.16 22.10
N ASN A 154 -7.89 13.89 21.96
CA ASN A 154 -6.87 14.91 21.87
C ASN A 154 -6.40 15.13 20.42
N THR A 155 -5.87 16.29 20.13
CA THR A 155 -5.20 16.61 18.87
C THR A 155 -3.70 16.79 19.11
N PHE A 156 -2.87 16.10 18.35
CA PHE A 156 -1.41 16.19 18.40
C PHE A 156 -0.89 16.70 17.04
N THR A 157 -0.24 17.85 17.03
CA THR A 157 0.18 18.51 15.77
C THR A 157 1.61 19.04 15.86
N LYS A 158 2.41 18.84 14.81
CA LYS A 158 3.77 19.42 14.67
C LYS A 158 4.66 19.17 15.90
N LEU A 159 4.70 17.96 16.43
CA LEU A 159 5.53 17.55 17.56
C LEU A 159 6.32 16.26 17.25
N GLY A 160 7.27 15.91 18.08
CA GLY A 160 8.10 14.73 17.88
C GLY A 160 7.26 13.46 17.93
N GLN A 161 6.66 13.16 19.08
CA GLN A 161 5.87 11.95 19.32
C GLN A 161 4.63 12.25 20.19
N PRO A 162 3.43 11.74 19.85
CA PRO A 162 2.23 12.06 20.63
C PRO A 162 2.31 11.64 22.09
N ILE A 163 2.66 10.39 22.34
CA ILE A 163 2.65 9.81 23.68
C ILE A 163 3.90 8.95 23.90
N ARG A 164 4.48 9.06 25.09
CA ARG A 164 5.62 8.24 25.53
C ARG A 164 5.30 7.51 26.81
N PHE A 165 5.65 6.21 26.88
CA PHE A 165 5.57 5.39 28.09
C PHE A 165 6.94 4.85 28.45
N THR A 166 7.37 5.07 29.70
CA THR A 166 8.65 4.56 30.22
C THR A 166 8.50 3.98 31.62
N ILE A 167 9.43 3.10 32.00
CA ILE A 167 9.54 2.66 33.38
C ILE A 167 10.00 3.81 34.27
N SER A 168 9.63 3.80 35.55
CA SER A 168 10.19 4.70 36.55
C SER A 168 11.20 3.95 37.40
N LYS A 169 12.33 4.57 37.66
CA LYS A 169 13.35 4.10 38.62
C LYS A 169 13.38 5.04 39.83
N LYS A 170 13.23 4.49 41.04
CA LYS A 170 13.32 5.24 42.28
C LYS A 170 14.32 4.54 43.21
N THR A 171 15.29 5.28 43.68
CA THR A 171 16.17 4.77 44.74
C THR A 171 15.48 4.99 46.09
N VAL A 172 15.20 3.90 46.77
CA VAL A 172 14.65 3.91 48.12
C VAL A 172 15.78 3.63 49.10
N LYS A 173 15.93 4.47 50.08
CA LYS A 173 16.87 4.27 51.20
C LYS A 173 16.10 3.64 52.35
N LYS A 174 16.53 2.49 52.80
CA LYS A 174 15.99 1.86 54.01
C LYS A 174 17.09 1.84 55.09
N ARG A 175 16.77 2.32 56.26
CA ARG A 175 17.68 2.26 57.42
C ARG A 175 17.55 0.87 58.03
N ALA A 176 18.65 0.17 58.14
CA ALA A 176 18.73 -1.11 58.84
C ALA A 176 19.86 -0.98 59.87
N GLY A 177 19.52 -0.66 61.12
CA GLY A 177 20.45 -0.25 62.14
C GLY A 177 21.22 1.03 61.74
N ARG A 178 22.54 1.00 61.88
CA ARG A 178 23.43 2.11 61.48
C ARG A 178 23.70 2.17 59.96
N ARG A 179 23.29 1.17 59.18
CA ARG A 179 23.54 1.10 57.71
C ARG A 179 22.37 1.63 56.91
N ILE A 180 22.67 2.39 55.87
CA ILE A 180 21.69 2.85 54.86
C ILE A 180 21.80 1.92 53.64
N ILE A 181 20.79 1.10 53.43
CA ILE A 181 20.68 0.25 52.24
C ILE A 181 19.96 1.04 51.16
N LYS A 182 20.62 1.24 50.03
CA LYS A 182 20.03 1.84 48.85
C LYS A 182 19.50 0.72 47.93
N ARG A 183 18.21 0.75 47.61
CA ARG A 183 17.58 -0.18 46.66
C ARG A 183 16.92 0.58 45.55
N THR A 184 17.18 0.18 44.32
CA THR A 184 16.45 0.73 43.16
C THR A 184 15.14 -0.04 42.96
N VAL A 185 14.02 0.68 43.07
CA VAL A 185 12.68 0.15 42.79
C VAL A 185 12.32 0.59 41.38
N ILE A 186 11.95 -0.39 40.55
CA ILE A 186 11.50 -0.15 39.18
C ILE A 186 9.98 -0.26 39.16
N THR A 187 9.30 0.85 38.80
CA THR A 187 7.86 0.87 38.60
C THR A 187 7.56 0.81 37.10
N LYS A 188 6.89 -0.25 36.70
CA LYS A 188 6.46 -0.47 35.31
C LYS A 188 5.14 0.25 35.04
N ASN A 189 4.86 0.55 33.76
CA ASN A 189 3.54 1.02 33.37
C ASN A 189 2.56 -0.16 33.33
N SER A 190 1.31 0.06 33.73
CA SER A 190 0.23 -0.92 33.54
C SER A 190 -0.34 -0.94 32.13
N ILE A 191 0.22 -0.13 31.25
CA ILE A 191 -0.25 -0.02 29.86
C ILE A 191 0.30 -1.17 29.02
N THR A 192 -0.55 -1.84 28.30
CA THR A 192 -0.19 -2.93 27.37
C THR A 192 -0.35 -2.46 25.93
N ALA A 193 0.25 -3.19 24.99
CA ALA A 193 0.06 -2.94 23.56
C ALA A 193 -1.43 -2.93 23.16
N LYS A 194 -2.24 -3.84 23.73
CA LYS A 194 -3.69 -3.90 23.52
C LYS A 194 -4.39 -2.62 24.00
N ARG A 195 -4.02 -2.07 25.14
CA ARG A 195 -4.58 -0.80 25.66
C ARG A 195 -4.15 0.40 24.83
N ILE A 196 -2.90 0.43 24.39
CA ILE A 196 -2.44 1.48 23.46
C ILE A 196 -3.28 1.46 22.18
N ALA A 197 -3.54 0.29 21.62
CA ALA A 197 -4.41 0.13 20.45
C ALA A 197 -5.87 0.56 20.68
N GLN A 198 -6.32 0.57 21.94
CA GLN A 198 -7.67 1.00 22.34
C GLN A 198 -7.78 2.51 22.63
N MET A 199 -6.68 3.28 22.64
CA MET A 199 -6.70 4.74 22.79
C MET A 199 -7.34 5.38 21.54
N LYS A 200 -8.67 5.46 21.51
CA LYS A 200 -9.47 5.93 20.39
C LYS A 200 -9.72 7.44 20.46
N LYS A 201 -10.18 8.01 19.33
CA LYS A 201 -10.62 9.40 19.22
C LYS A 201 -9.52 10.49 19.38
N ASN A 202 -8.24 10.16 19.30
CA ASN A 202 -7.21 11.18 19.18
C ASN A 202 -6.92 11.48 17.70
N THR A 203 -6.59 12.71 17.36
CA THR A 203 -6.18 13.13 16.01
C THR A 203 -4.69 13.44 16.03
N VAL A 204 -3.95 12.99 15.03
CA VAL A 204 -2.50 13.21 14.94
C VAL A 204 -2.17 13.77 13.56
N LYS A 205 -1.57 14.97 13.48
CA LYS A 205 -1.22 15.65 12.23
C LYS A 205 0.23 16.14 12.26
N LYS A 206 0.97 15.91 11.17
CA LYS A 206 2.33 16.45 10.97
C LYS A 206 3.25 16.22 12.17
N VAL A 207 3.24 15.01 12.75
CA VAL A 207 4.18 14.62 13.82
C VAL A 207 5.39 13.93 13.21
N MET A 208 6.56 14.04 13.86
CA MET A 208 7.77 13.35 13.38
C MET A 208 7.63 11.83 13.51
N HIS A 209 6.95 11.37 14.57
CA HIS A 209 6.88 9.97 14.95
C HIS A 209 5.46 9.53 15.24
N TYR A 210 4.93 8.64 14.41
CA TYR A 210 3.56 8.09 14.56
C TYR A 210 3.48 6.85 15.47
N TYR A 211 4.49 6.58 16.29
CA TYR A 211 4.49 5.47 17.23
C TYR A 211 4.49 5.94 18.68
N VAL A 212 4.10 5.05 19.56
CA VAL A 212 4.23 5.21 21.01
C VAL A 212 5.45 4.42 21.47
N THR A 213 6.42 5.08 22.10
CA THR A 213 7.50 4.40 22.77
C THR A 213 6.97 3.81 24.07
N PHE A 214 7.21 2.53 24.24
CA PHE A 214 6.71 1.78 25.36
C PHE A 214 7.85 0.94 25.98
N SER A 215 8.07 1.04 27.28
CA SER A 215 9.04 0.21 27.98
C SER A 215 8.50 -0.19 29.34
N ASN A 216 8.32 -1.51 29.54
CA ASN A 216 7.90 -2.08 30.81
C ASN A 216 8.99 -2.95 31.48
N ASP A 217 9.91 -3.45 30.70
CA ASP A 217 10.95 -4.43 31.10
C ASP A 217 12.39 -3.87 31.01
N GLY A 218 12.51 -2.57 30.72
CA GLY A 218 13.79 -1.91 30.46
C GLY A 218 14.20 -1.93 28.98
N LYS A 219 13.60 -2.77 28.15
CA LYS A 219 13.79 -2.78 26.70
C LYS A 219 12.82 -1.79 26.07
N LYS A 220 13.31 -0.92 25.21
CA LYS A 220 12.47 -0.01 24.45
C LYS A 220 11.71 -0.81 23.40
N GLN A 221 10.40 -0.78 23.45
CA GLN A 221 9.51 -1.29 22.40
C GLN A 221 8.79 -0.11 21.75
N LYS A 222 8.68 -0.14 20.44
CA LYS A 222 7.90 0.81 19.68
C LYS A 222 6.65 0.11 19.19
N ARG A 223 5.48 0.70 19.39
CA ARG A 223 4.22 0.21 18.85
C ARG A 223 3.63 1.29 17.97
N LEU A 224 3.15 0.91 16.80
CA LEU A 224 2.46 1.83 15.93
C LEU A 224 1.29 2.47 16.66
N PHE A 225 1.30 3.77 16.65
CA PHE A 225 0.17 4.54 17.10
C PHE A 225 -0.78 4.67 15.92
N TYR A 226 -1.96 4.06 15.99
CA TYR A 226 -2.94 4.00 14.91
C TYR A 226 -3.65 5.34 14.65
N TYR A 227 -2.98 6.45 14.87
CA TYR A 227 -3.53 7.77 14.57
C TYR A 227 -2.88 8.31 13.32
N ARG A 228 -3.33 7.77 12.17
CA ARG A 228 -3.09 8.40 10.89
C ARG A 228 -4.23 9.36 10.62
N ASP A 229 -3.91 10.49 10.03
CA ASP A 229 -4.92 11.38 9.49
C ASP A 229 -5.48 10.74 8.21
N LYS A 230 -6.76 10.35 8.22
CA LYS A 230 -7.42 9.81 7.04
C LYS A 230 -7.60 10.83 5.92
N SER A 231 -7.48 12.12 6.22
CA SER A 231 -7.52 13.18 5.21
C SER A 231 -6.14 13.50 4.61
N ASP A 232 -5.05 12.89 5.10
CA ASP A 232 -3.70 13.08 4.56
C ASP A 232 -3.46 12.12 3.40
N ASN A 233 -4.11 12.37 2.28
CA ASN A 233 -4.15 11.53 1.09
C ASN A 233 -3.68 12.23 -0.19
N ASN A 234 -3.15 13.45 -0.10
CA ASN A 234 -2.46 14.14 -1.18
C ASN A 234 -1.00 14.34 -0.78
N LEU A 235 -0.16 13.42 -1.21
CA LEU A 235 1.19 13.24 -0.68
C LEU A 235 2.25 13.60 -1.71
N TYR A 236 3.38 14.09 -1.22
CA TYR A 236 4.55 14.43 -2.02
C TYR A 236 5.77 13.70 -1.48
N LEU A 237 6.57 13.12 -2.37
CA LEU A 237 7.76 12.36 -2.03
C LEU A 237 8.96 12.87 -2.82
N ARG A 238 10.08 13.13 -2.12
CA ARG A 238 11.40 13.42 -2.69
C ARG A 238 12.39 12.34 -2.28
N PRO A 239 13.50 12.13 -2.96
CA PRO A 239 14.49 11.14 -2.56
C PRO A 239 15.01 11.30 -1.13
N GLU A 240 15.09 12.53 -0.62
CA GLU A 240 15.51 12.83 0.75
C GLU A 240 14.39 12.73 1.80
N THR A 241 13.13 12.63 1.39
CA THR A 241 11.99 12.54 2.31
C THR A 241 12.08 11.26 3.16
N ARG A 242 11.75 11.38 4.44
CA ARG A 242 11.68 10.20 5.33
C ARG A 242 10.45 9.34 5.02
N PRO A 243 10.50 8.03 5.30
CA PRO A 243 9.30 7.20 5.27
C PRO A 243 8.18 7.81 6.10
N TYR A 244 6.96 7.66 5.65
CA TYR A 244 5.77 8.12 6.38
C TYR A 244 5.63 7.42 7.74
N ARG A 245 6.16 6.20 7.85
CA ARG A 245 6.28 5.43 9.10
C ARG A 245 7.73 5.33 9.53
N GLU A 246 8.06 5.87 10.69
CA GLU A 246 9.42 5.85 11.23
C GLU A 246 9.97 4.48 11.57
N ARG A 247 9.13 3.47 11.83
CA ARG A 247 9.63 2.12 12.05
C ARG A 247 10.58 1.67 10.94
N TYR A 248 10.43 2.20 9.74
CA TYR A 248 11.28 1.85 8.61
C TYR A 248 12.65 2.54 8.64
N THR A 249 12.81 3.63 9.37
CA THR A 249 14.13 4.28 9.56
C THR A 249 14.99 3.55 10.59
N ASP A 250 14.39 2.71 11.43
CA ASP A 250 15.08 1.93 12.45
C ASP A 250 15.47 0.52 11.96
N GLU A 251 15.10 0.15 10.74
CA GLU A 251 15.52 -1.12 10.15
C GLU A 251 17.01 -1.06 9.80
N ASP A 252 17.77 -2.08 10.17
CA ASP A 252 19.20 -2.19 9.85
C ASP A 252 19.48 -2.13 8.35
N THR A 253 18.47 -2.45 7.55
CA THR A 253 18.51 -2.43 6.09
C THR A 253 18.12 -1.09 5.48
N TYR A 254 17.71 -0.09 6.26
CA TYR A 254 17.40 1.26 5.77
C TYR A 254 18.68 2.04 5.46
N ARG A 255 19.05 2.09 4.20
CA ARG A 255 20.28 2.73 3.70
C ARG A 255 20.10 3.27 2.28
N GLY A 256 21.12 3.90 1.72
CA GLY A 256 21.02 4.62 0.44
C GLY A 256 20.34 3.86 -0.71
N ASN A 257 20.70 2.59 -0.90
CA ASN A 257 20.17 1.76 -2.00
C ASN A 257 18.82 1.06 -1.70
N THR A 258 18.25 1.24 -0.51
CA THR A 258 16.99 0.64 -0.08
C THR A 258 15.98 1.67 0.42
N LYS A 259 16.45 2.89 0.62
CA LYS A 259 15.65 4.00 1.16
C LYS A 259 14.37 4.25 0.36
N GLY A 260 14.45 4.26 -0.96
CA GLY A 260 13.30 4.50 -1.83
C GLY A 260 12.18 3.47 -1.67
N TYR A 261 12.55 2.19 -1.48
CA TYR A 261 11.57 1.14 -1.17
C TYR A 261 10.80 1.45 0.12
N TYR A 262 11.50 1.73 1.22
CA TYR A 262 10.84 2.02 2.49
C TYR A 262 9.99 3.30 2.46
N GLN A 263 10.45 4.31 1.72
CA GLN A 263 9.69 5.51 1.46
C GLN A 263 8.37 5.17 0.77
N LEU A 264 8.42 4.58 -0.43
CA LEU A 264 7.23 4.24 -1.21
C LEU A 264 6.30 3.28 -0.46
N ARG A 265 6.83 2.22 0.15
CA ARG A 265 6.03 1.30 0.96
C ARG A 265 5.21 2.03 2.02
N SER A 266 5.84 2.92 2.79
CA SER A 266 5.16 3.64 3.87
C SER A 266 4.09 4.61 3.36
N TYR A 267 4.30 5.23 2.20
CA TYR A 267 3.35 6.12 1.56
C TYR A 267 2.17 5.35 0.96
N MET A 268 2.41 4.20 0.32
CA MET A 268 1.33 3.33 -0.15
C MET A 268 0.47 2.79 1.00
N GLU A 269 1.08 2.41 2.12
CA GLU A 269 0.35 2.03 3.32
C GLU A 269 -0.48 3.18 3.92
N GLN A 270 -0.05 4.44 3.76
CA GLN A 270 -0.84 5.59 4.16
C GLN A 270 -2.03 5.80 3.22
N LEU A 271 -1.82 5.69 1.91
CA LEU A 271 -2.90 5.79 0.93
C LEU A 271 -3.93 4.68 1.10
N GLU A 272 -3.50 3.43 1.35
CA GLU A 272 -4.43 2.34 1.68
C GLU A 272 -5.28 2.68 2.91
N TYR A 273 -4.66 3.22 3.95
CA TYR A 273 -5.37 3.64 5.17
C TYR A 273 -6.39 4.76 4.92
N CYS A 274 -6.10 5.66 3.99
CA CYS A 274 -7.00 6.74 3.58
C CYS A 274 -8.15 6.25 2.69
N GLY A 275 -8.04 5.04 2.13
CA GLY A 275 -8.95 4.52 1.12
C GLY A 275 -8.64 5.00 -0.30
N GLY A 276 -7.44 5.52 -0.51
CA GLY A 276 -6.92 6.04 -1.76
C GLY A 276 -6.36 7.45 -1.66
N GLY A 277 -5.97 8.02 -2.79
CA GLY A 277 -5.45 9.39 -2.87
C GLY A 277 -4.36 9.55 -3.92
N THR A 278 -3.60 10.63 -3.82
CA THR A 278 -2.55 10.96 -4.77
C THR A 278 -1.16 10.93 -4.12
N LEU A 279 -0.19 10.30 -4.79
CA LEU A 279 1.23 10.43 -4.48
C LEU A 279 1.95 11.08 -5.66
N THR A 280 2.57 12.23 -5.44
CA THR A 280 3.44 12.87 -6.42
C THR A 280 4.91 12.65 -6.05
N LEU A 281 5.64 11.95 -6.92
CA LEU A 281 7.08 11.79 -6.82
C LEU A 281 7.76 12.96 -7.51
N LYS A 282 8.63 13.64 -6.78
CA LYS A 282 9.44 14.74 -7.29
C LYS A 282 10.72 14.23 -7.95
N LYS A 283 11.28 15.00 -8.88
CA LYS A 283 12.55 14.72 -9.59
C LYS A 283 13.60 14.05 -8.70
N GLY A 284 14.21 12.99 -9.20
CA GLY A 284 15.31 12.28 -8.57
C GLY A 284 15.21 10.76 -8.71
N THR A 285 16.20 10.05 -8.16
CA THR A 285 16.28 8.58 -8.25
C THR A 285 15.79 7.91 -6.98
N TYR A 286 14.85 6.98 -7.13
CA TYR A 286 14.27 6.16 -6.08
C TYR A 286 14.74 4.70 -6.25
N TYR A 287 15.51 4.21 -5.30
CA TYR A 287 16.08 2.87 -5.33
C TYR A 287 15.13 1.86 -4.70
N ILE A 288 14.66 0.89 -5.49
CA ILE A 288 13.63 -0.07 -5.10
C ILE A 288 14.23 -1.46 -4.97
N SER A 289 14.39 -1.92 -3.74
CA SER A 289 14.97 -3.23 -3.42
C SER A 289 13.94 -4.36 -3.43
N ASN A 290 12.74 -4.11 -2.96
CA ASN A 290 11.66 -5.08 -2.79
C ASN A 290 10.39 -4.57 -3.48
N ALA A 291 9.39 -5.42 -3.67
CA ALA A 291 8.15 -5.04 -4.32
C ALA A 291 7.37 -3.99 -3.51
N VAL A 292 6.98 -2.92 -4.18
CA VAL A 292 6.12 -1.87 -3.61
C VAL A 292 4.67 -2.22 -3.93
N CYS A 293 3.89 -2.52 -2.91
CA CYS A 293 2.48 -2.87 -3.06
C CYS A 293 1.62 -1.64 -3.34
N ILE A 294 0.81 -1.69 -4.39
CA ILE A 294 -0.05 -0.60 -4.83
C ILE A 294 -1.50 -0.87 -4.39
N PRO A 295 -2.07 -0.04 -3.52
CA PRO A 295 -3.47 -0.17 -3.11
C PRO A 295 -4.44 0.41 -4.15
N SER A 296 -5.73 0.18 -3.97
CA SER A 296 -6.80 0.72 -4.81
C SER A 296 -7.02 2.23 -4.64
N ASN A 297 -7.66 2.85 -5.63
CA ASN A 297 -8.05 4.26 -5.65
C ASN A 297 -6.85 5.22 -5.55
N VAL A 298 -5.74 4.88 -6.20
CA VAL A 298 -4.50 5.66 -6.08
C VAL A 298 -4.08 6.24 -7.41
N LYS A 299 -3.76 7.54 -7.41
CA LYS A 299 -3.06 8.20 -8.51
C LYS A 299 -1.60 8.42 -8.12
N ILE A 300 -0.67 7.85 -8.90
CA ILE A 300 0.77 8.09 -8.76
C ILE A 300 1.22 8.97 -9.91
N VAL A 301 1.72 10.16 -9.58
CA VAL A 301 2.24 11.12 -10.54
C VAL A 301 3.76 11.15 -10.41
N PHE A 302 4.45 10.86 -11.49
CA PHE A 302 5.90 10.99 -11.58
C PHE A 302 6.23 12.28 -12.30
N GLU A 303 6.89 13.22 -11.63
CA GLU A 303 7.33 14.47 -12.27
C GLU A 303 8.52 14.24 -13.20
N ASP A 304 8.78 15.23 -14.05
CA ASP A 304 9.93 15.21 -14.96
C ASP A 304 11.24 14.93 -14.23
N GLY A 305 12.03 14.02 -14.81
CA GLY A 305 13.32 13.58 -14.26
C GLY A 305 13.21 12.60 -13.08
N VAL A 306 12.07 11.96 -12.86
CA VAL A 306 11.95 10.84 -11.91
C VAL A 306 12.54 9.57 -12.52
N VAL A 307 13.38 8.89 -11.75
CA VAL A 307 13.94 7.58 -12.07
C VAL A 307 13.59 6.59 -10.96
N ILE A 308 12.83 5.57 -11.28
CA ILE A 308 12.59 4.41 -10.40
C ILE A 308 13.61 3.34 -10.79
N LYS A 309 14.53 3.01 -9.90
CA LYS A 309 15.62 2.08 -10.20
C LYS A 309 15.61 0.84 -9.33
N LYS A 310 15.54 -0.33 -9.97
CA LYS A 310 15.61 -1.61 -9.27
C LYS A 310 16.97 -1.82 -8.62
N THR A 311 17.00 -2.31 -7.39
CA THR A 311 18.22 -2.72 -6.68
C THR A 311 18.07 -4.14 -6.12
N LYS A 312 19.17 -4.68 -5.57
CA LYS A 312 19.18 -6.02 -4.98
C LYS A 312 18.14 -6.12 -3.85
N ALA A 313 17.32 -7.15 -3.90
CA ALA A 313 16.31 -7.41 -2.88
C ALA A 313 16.92 -7.69 -1.50
N ILE A 314 16.19 -7.30 -0.45
CA ILE A 314 16.47 -7.62 0.93
C ILE A 314 15.50 -8.73 1.34
N TYR A 315 16.04 -9.82 1.87
CA TYR A 315 15.23 -10.96 2.32
C TYR A 315 14.99 -10.85 3.82
N GLN A 316 13.77 -10.51 4.19
CA GLN A 316 13.28 -10.48 5.57
C GLN A 316 11.83 -10.99 5.60
N THR A 317 11.42 -11.59 6.72
CA THR A 317 10.09 -12.20 6.88
C THR A 317 8.93 -11.19 6.80
N GLU A 318 9.19 -9.94 7.15
CA GLU A 318 8.17 -8.87 7.17
C GLU A 318 8.06 -8.09 5.86
N LEU A 319 8.98 -8.31 4.90
CA LEU A 319 9.01 -7.61 3.62
C LEU A 319 8.46 -8.49 2.51
N ASP A 320 7.91 -7.87 1.47
CA ASP A 320 7.68 -8.55 0.21
C ASP A 320 9.04 -8.81 -0.46
N ASN A 321 9.34 -10.08 -0.73
CA ASN A 321 10.63 -10.51 -1.26
C ASN A 321 10.62 -10.73 -2.78
N HIS A 322 9.53 -10.42 -3.47
CA HIS A 322 9.45 -10.56 -4.91
C HIS A 322 10.42 -9.63 -5.64
N LYS A 323 11.01 -10.14 -6.70
CA LYS A 323 11.96 -9.41 -7.55
C LYS A 323 11.24 -8.46 -8.54
N VAL A 324 10.26 -7.74 -8.05
CA VAL A 324 9.40 -6.80 -8.81
C VAL A 324 9.62 -5.38 -8.30
N ILE A 325 9.36 -4.39 -9.11
CA ILE A 325 9.36 -2.99 -8.65
C ILE A 325 7.99 -2.66 -8.02
N PHE A 326 6.92 -2.84 -8.78
CA PHE A 326 5.56 -2.58 -8.32
C PHE A 326 4.68 -3.84 -8.40
N ILE A 327 3.92 -4.10 -7.37
CA ILE A 327 2.96 -5.19 -7.33
C ILE A 327 1.58 -4.64 -6.98
N PHE A 328 0.58 -4.95 -7.80
CA PHE A 328 -0.77 -4.41 -7.64
C PHE A 328 -1.58 -5.29 -6.69
N VAL A 329 -1.32 -5.09 -5.41
CA VAL A 329 -2.04 -5.69 -4.30
C VAL A 329 -2.03 -4.72 -3.12
N PRO A 330 -3.12 -4.58 -2.36
CA PRO A 330 -3.11 -3.75 -1.16
C PRO A 330 -2.05 -4.22 -0.15
N PRO A 331 -1.22 -3.32 0.42
CA PRO A 331 -0.21 -3.68 1.42
C PRO A 331 -0.70 -4.58 2.55
N SER A 332 -1.97 -4.45 2.94
CA SER A 332 -2.59 -5.28 3.98
C SER A 332 -2.93 -6.70 3.54
N LYS A 333 -2.90 -7.00 2.22
CA LYS A 333 -3.25 -8.30 1.64
C LYS A 333 -2.05 -9.06 1.07
N GLU A 334 -0.88 -8.43 0.88
CA GLU A 334 0.30 -9.00 0.19
C GLU A 334 0.72 -10.41 0.70
N LYS A 335 0.54 -10.66 2.00
CA LYS A 335 0.91 -11.92 2.66
C LYS A 335 -0.28 -12.81 3.05
N LYS A 336 -1.48 -12.45 2.65
CA LYS A 336 -2.68 -13.22 2.95
C LYS A 336 -2.93 -14.25 1.85
N LYS A 337 -2.83 -15.52 2.19
CA LYS A 337 -3.06 -16.61 1.25
C LYS A 337 -4.42 -16.47 0.58
N GLU A 338 -4.46 -16.55 -0.75
CA GLU A 338 -5.66 -16.59 -1.59
C GLU A 338 -6.69 -15.49 -1.26
N SER A 339 -6.21 -14.31 -0.90
CA SER A 339 -7.08 -13.21 -0.44
C SER A 339 -7.71 -12.40 -1.58
N VAL A 340 -7.32 -12.69 -2.84
CA VAL A 340 -7.76 -11.97 -4.03
C VAL A 340 -8.13 -12.97 -5.13
N SER A 341 -9.27 -12.76 -5.77
CA SER A 341 -9.84 -13.62 -6.83
C SER A 341 -10.62 -12.80 -7.85
N GLY A 342 -10.90 -13.37 -9.03
CA GLY A 342 -11.61 -12.70 -10.11
C GLY A 342 -10.96 -11.36 -10.47
N TYR A 343 -11.73 -10.29 -10.54
CA TYR A 343 -11.26 -8.91 -10.68
C TYR A 343 -11.38 -8.11 -9.38
N GLY A 344 -11.30 -8.80 -8.23
CA GLY A 344 -11.46 -8.23 -6.88
C GLY A 344 -10.18 -7.70 -6.23
N GLY A 345 -9.09 -7.59 -6.99
CA GLY A 345 -7.80 -7.07 -6.54
C GLY A 345 -7.72 -5.55 -6.48
N THR A 346 -6.52 -5.03 -6.71
CA THR A 346 -6.30 -3.59 -6.79
C THR A 346 -7.07 -2.99 -7.96
N HIS A 347 -7.72 -1.86 -7.73
CA HIS A 347 -8.56 -1.21 -8.72
C HIS A 347 -8.48 0.32 -8.68
N ASP A 348 -8.91 0.96 -9.78
CA ASP A 348 -8.96 2.41 -9.93
C ASP A 348 -7.58 3.05 -9.64
N VAL A 349 -6.55 2.59 -10.38
CA VAL A 349 -5.18 3.09 -10.25
C VAL A 349 -4.74 3.76 -11.55
N THR A 350 -4.15 4.94 -11.43
CA THR A 350 -3.44 5.63 -12.51
C THR A 350 -1.98 5.85 -12.13
N MET A 351 -1.06 5.42 -12.98
CA MET A 351 0.37 5.76 -12.89
C MET A 351 0.73 6.60 -14.12
N THR A 352 1.02 7.87 -13.93
CA THR A 352 1.24 8.83 -15.02
C THR A 352 2.56 9.57 -14.90
N GLY A 353 3.33 9.62 -15.98
CA GLY A 353 4.55 10.41 -16.08
C GLY A 353 4.27 11.82 -16.65
N ILE A 354 5.03 12.80 -16.16
CA ILE A 354 5.11 14.14 -16.70
C ILE A 354 6.54 14.35 -17.20
N GLY A 355 6.71 14.61 -18.49
CA GLY A 355 8.02 14.75 -19.10
C GLY A 355 8.80 13.42 -19.15
N ASN A 356 10.08 13.46 -18.84
CA ASN A 356 10.98 12.30 -18.94
C ASN A 356 11.00 11.48 -17.64
N VAL A 357 10.25 10.38 -17.63
CA VAL A 357 10.15 9.46 -16.48
C VAL A 357 10.66 8.08 -16.85
N VAL A 358 11.52 7.51 -16.01
CA VAL A 358 12.19 6.23 -16.29
C VAL A 358 11.91 5.20 -15.20
N ILE A 359 11.46 4.02 -15.62
CA ILE A 359 11.40 2.78 -14.82
C ILE A 359 12.57 1.89 -15.26
N ASP A 360 13.67 1.95 -14.53
CA ASP A 360 14.92 1.20 -14.81
C ASP A 360 14.89 -0.17 -14.10
N CYS A 361 14.65 -1.23 -14.85
CA CYS A 361 14.60 -2.60 -14.34
C CYS A 361 15.97 -3.19 -14.01
N ASN A 362 17.07 -2.47 -14.28
CA ASN A 362 18.44 -2.84 -13.97
C ASN A 362 18.87 -4.19 -14.58
N ASN A 363 19.45 -4.15 -15.77
CA ASN A 363 19.85 -5.34 -16.56
C ASN A 363 20.86 -6.30 -15.90
N LYS A 364 21.26 -6.05 -14.67
CA LYS A 364 22.15 -6.93 -13.87
C LYS A 364 21.37 -7.81 -12.88
N LEU A 365 20.08 -7.53 -12.68
CA LEU A 365 19.23 -8.21 -11.70
C LEU A 365 17.97 -8.75 -12.37
N PRO A 366 17.77 -10.08 -12.43
CA PRO A 366 16.56 -10.64 -13.01
C PRO A 366 15.34 -10.21 -12.18
N GLY A 367 14.24 -9.94 -12.86
CA GLY A 367 12.98 -9.56 -12.21
C GLY A 367 12.02 -8.83 -13.14
N ARG A 368 10.95 -8.30 -12.58
CA ARG A 368 9.86 -7.65 -13.30
C ARG A 368 9.72 -6.17 -12.93
N GLY A 369 9.16 -5.39 -13.85
CA GLY A 369 8.81 -4.00 -13.57
C GLY A 369 7.52 -3.89 -12.76
N MET A 370 6.42 -4.43 -13.28
CA MET A 370 5.10 -4.39 -12.67
C MET A 370 4.42 -5.77 -12.74
N ASP A 371 3.85 -6.20 -11.64
CA ASP A 371 2.98 -7.40 -11.56
C ASP A 371 1.55 -6.97 -11.24
N MET A 372 0.64 -7.26 -12.18
CA MET A 372 -0.78 -6.99 -12.04
C MET A 372 -1.55 -8.31 -12.06
N GLY A 373 -2.24 -8.61 -10.96
CA GLY A 373 -3.10 -9.78 -10.87
C GLY A 373 -4.44 -9.44 -10.28
N HIS A 374 -5.52 -9.93 -10.91
CA HIS A 374 -6.89 -9.68 -10.46
C HIS A 374 -7.29 -8.20 -10.40
N CYS A 375 -6.62 -7.36 -11.17
CA CYS A 375 -6.81 -5.91 -11.16
C CYS A 375 -7.99 -5.48 -12.03
N ARG A 376 -8.48 -4.25 -11.81
CA ARG A 376 -9.45 -3.62 -12.71
C ARG A 376 -9.28 -2.11 -12.76
N ASN A 377 -9.63 -1.50 -13.90
CA ASN A 377 -9.57 -0.05 -14.12
C ASN A 377 -8.16 0.50 -13.82
N ILE A 378 -7.17 0.03 -14.55
CA ILE A 378 -5.77 0.46 -14.38
C ILE A 378 -5.33 1.26 -15.61
N VAL A 379 -4.67 2.38 -15.37
CA VAL A 379 -4.05 3.20 -16.43
C VAL A 379 -2.57 3.37 -16.15
N ILE A 380 -1.72 2.98 -17.11
CA ILE A 380 -0.27 3.20 -17.10
C ILE A 380 0.06 4.06 -18.31
N GLU A 381 0.60 5.25 -18.09
CA GLU A 381 0.79 6.19 -19.18
C GLU A 381 2.05 7.07 -19.04
N ASN A 382 2.61 7.45 -20.20
CA ASN A 382 3.73 8.40 -20.30
C ASN A 382 4.98 7.96 -19.52
N LEU A 383 5.31 6.67 -19.54
CA LEU A 383 6.46 6.10 -18.83
C LEU A 383 7.43 5.46 -19.82
N THR A 384 8.73 5.55 -19.53
CA THR A 384 9.77 4.82 -20.24
C THR A 384 10.29 3.67 -19.38
N PHE A 385 10.14 2.44 -19.88
CA PHE A 385 10.67 1.23 -19.27
C PHE A 385 11.92 0.78 -19.99
N HIS A 386 12.99 0.52 -19.27
CA HIS A 386 14.21 0.01 -19.88
C HIS A 386 15.02 -0.92 -19.00
N ASN A 387 16.03 -1.58 -19.64
CA ASN A 387 16.98 -2.48 -18.98
C ASN A 387 16.32 -3.69 -18.33
N GLN A 388 15.35 -4.32 -18.99
CA GLN A 388 14.75 -5.57 -18.51
C GLN A 388 15.76 -6.72 -18.60
N TYR A 389 15.77 -7.60 -17.60
CA TYR A 389 16.56 -8.80 -17.58
C TYR A 389 15.71 -10.04 -17.30
N GLY A 390 15.50 -10.84 -18.34
CA GLY A 390 14.96 -12.19 -18.26
C GLY A 390 13.53 -12.37 -17.78
N SER A 391 12.66 -11.36 -17.90
CA SER A 391 11.22 -11.45 -17.57
C SER A 391 10.45 -10.32 -18.27
N HIS A 392 9.44 -9.74 -17.65
CA HIS A 392 8.52 -8.76 -18.23
C HIS A 392 8.70 -7.37 -17.64
N TYR A 393 8.46 -6.30 -18.43
CA TYR A 393 8.24 -4.97 -17.88
C TYR A 393 6.90 -4.90 -17.17
N ILE A 394 5.86 -5.46 -17.80
CA ILE A 394 4.52 -5.55 -17.22
C ILE A 394 4.05 -7.00 -17.36
N GLU A 395 3.78 -7.64 -16.25
CA GLU A 395 3.10 -8.94 -16.17
C GLU A 395 1.65 -8.68 -15.80
N LEU A 396 0.73 -8.92 -16.73
CA LEU A 396 -0.69 -8.65 -16.60
C LEU A 396 -1.47 -9.96 -16.58
N ASN A 397 -2.01 -10.32 -15.42
CA ASN A 397 -2.73 -11.57 -15.22
C ASN A 397 -4.14 -11.30 -14.70
N SER A 398 -5.12 -12.06 -15.22
CA SER A 398 -6.49 -12.07 -14.68
C SER A 398 -7.06 -10.68 -14.40
N SER A 399 -6.81 -9.72 -15.26
CA SER A 399 -7.15 -8.31 -15.03
C SER A 399 -8.13 -7.76 -16.06
N GLN A 400 -8.88 -6.73 -15.69
CA GLN A 400 -9.95 -6.15 -16.50
C GLN A 400 -9.80 -4.63 -16.63
N ASN A 401 -10.14 -4.08 -17.82
CA ASN A 401 -10.11 -2.65 -18.10
C ASN A 401 -8.72 -2.04 -17.81
N VAL A 402 -7.70 -2.52 -18.51
CA VAL A 402 -6.33 -2.03 -18.36
C VAL A 402 -5.90 -1.29 -19.61
N ILE A 403 -5.41 -0.08 -19.45
CA ILE A 403 -4.91 0.77 -20.53
C ILE A 403 -3.42 1.02 -20.29
N VAL A 404 -2.60 0.70 -21.29
CA VAL A 404 -1.18 1.09 -21.35
C VAL A 404 -1.00 1.98 -22.56
N ARG A 405 -0.64 3.24 -22.35
CA ARG A 405 -0.54 4.21 -23.45
C ARG A 405 0.62 5.18 -23.35
N ASN A 406 1.11 5.64 -24.50
CA ASN A 406 2.19 6.62 -24.62
C ASN A 406 3.45 6.18 -23.84
N CYS A 407 3.72 4.87 -23.77
CA CYS A 407 4.86 4.32 -23.06
C CYS A 407 5.95 3.86 -24.03
N ASN A 408 7.21 3.89 -23.56
CA ASN A 408 8.34 3.37 -24.30
C ASN A 408 8.91 2.15 -23.59
N PHE A 409 9.18 1.07 -24.34
CA PHE A 409 9.79 -0.16 -23.83
C PHE A 409 11.02 -0.46 -24.68
N TRP A 410 12.19 -0.56 -24.05
CA TRP A 410 13.43 -0.79 -24.79
C TRP A 410 14.54 -1.41 -23.95
N LYS A 411 15.50 -2.09 -24.62
CA LYS A 411 16.63 -2.82 -24.03
C LYS A 411 16.18 -4.00 -23.16
N PHE A 412 16.13 -5.11 -23.80
CA PHE A 412 15.96 -6.40 -23.15
C PHE A 412 17.30 -7.13 -23.10
N ARG A 413 17.55 -7.86 -22.03
CA ARG A 413 18.66 -8.81 -21.89
C ARG A 413 18.12 -10.18 -21.57
N ASP A 414 18.57 -11.19 -22.31
CA ASP A 414 18.21 -12.57 -22.09
C ASP A 414 18.69 -13.08 -20.73
N TYR A 415 17.94 -14.00 -20.17
CA TYR A 415 18.33 -14.79 -19.03
C TYR A 415 18.37 -16.26 -19.43
N LYS A 416 19.57 -16.86 -19.45
CA LYS A 416 19.77 -18.27 -19.80
C LYS A 416 19.18 -18.70 -21.17
N GLY A 417 19.23 -17.80 -22.17
CA GLY A 417 18.73 -18.08 -23.51
C GLY A 417 17.21 -17.88 -23.70
N ASP A 418 16.52 -17.32 -22.73
CA ASP A 418 15.08 -16.98 -22.83
C ASP A 418 14.87 -15.74 -23.70
N THR A 419 15.00 -15.88 -25.02
CA THR A 419 14.91 -14.77 -25.99
C THR A 419 13.48 -14.33 -26.31
N TYR A 420 12.47 -15.02 -25.80
CA TYR A 420 11.06 -14.91 -26.21
C TYR A 420 10.16 -14.23 -25.17
N LYS A 421 10.71 -13.75 -24.05
CA LYS A 421 9.90 -13.11 -23.00
C LYS A 421 9.29 -11.80 -23.49
N GLU A 422 8.01 -11.62 -23.17
CA GLU A 422 7.23 -10.46 -23.55
C GLU A 422 7.60 -9.23 -22.70
N ALA A 423 7.63 -8.06 -23.33
CA ALA A 423 7.70 -6.80 -22.58
C ALA A 423 6.39 -6.58 -21.79
N ILE A 424 5.24 -6.79 -22.45
CA ILE A 424 3.92 -6.85 -21.80
C ILE A 424 3.37 -8.26 -21.96
N ASN A 425 3.28 -8.99 -20.86
CA ASN A 425 2.73 -10.34 -20.83
C ASN A 425 1.25 -10.32 -20.42
N ILE A 426 0.39 -11.06 -21.13
CA ILE A 426 -1.06 -11.14 -20.89
C ILE A 426 -1.41 -12.60 -20.65
N ASP A 427 -1.55 -12.99 -19.39
CA ASP A 427 -1.83 -14.38 -19.01
C ASP A 427 -2.96 -14.47 -17.96
N GLY A 428 -3.30 -15.70 -17.57
CA GLY A 428 -4.23 -15.98 -16.49
C GLY A 428 -3.53 -16.46 -15.21
N THR A 429 -4.23 -16.45 -14.10
CA THR A 429 -3.76 -17.01 -12.83
C THR A 429 -4.13 -18.47 -12.71
N ASP A 430 -3.14 -19.37 -12.89
CA ASP A 430 -3.36 -20.81 -12.82
C ASP A 430 -2.11 -21.54 -12.32
N TYR A 431 -2.24 -22.30 -11.24
CA TYR A 431 -1.14 -23.10 -10.70
C TYR A 431 -0.65 -24.18 -11.64
N ALA A 432 -1.54 -24.78 -12.43
CA ALA A 432 -1.19 -25.89 -13.31
C ALA A 432 -0.15 -25.51 -14.37
N VAL A 433 -0.12 -24.23 -14.77
CA VAL A 433 0.81 -23.68 -15.76
C VAL A 433 1.78 -22.67 -15.19
N ASN A 434 1.98 -22.65 -13.87
CA ASN A 434 2.83 -21.70 -13.15
C ASN A 434 2.47 -20.22 -13.37
N GLY A 435 1.21 -19.95 -13.72
CA GLY A 435 0.73 -18.59 -13.95
C GLY A 435 0.64 -17.80 -12.65
N PHE A 436 1.36 -16.69 -12.55
CA PHE A 436 1.24 -15.70 -11.50
C PHE A 436 1.43 -16.21 -10.06
N ASN A 437 2.62 -16.65 -9.72
CA ASN A 437 2.96 -17.26 -8.43
C ASN A 437 3.04 -16.27 -7.25
N HIS A 438 1.92 -15.69 -6.86
CA HIS A 438 1.79 -14.85 -5.67
C HIS A 438 0.86 -15.50 -4.64
N VAL A 439 1.32 -15.58 -3.39
CA VAL A 439 0.57 -16.23 -2.29
C VAL A 439 -0.84 -15.67 -2.10
N TRP A 440 -1.07 -14.41 -2.40
CA TRP A 440 -2.35 -13.73 -2.26
C TRP A 440 -3.34 -14.01 -3.41
N SER A 441 -2.88 -14.49 -4.56
CA SER A 441 -3.74 -14.86 -5.68
C SER A 441 -4.44 -16.20 -5.43
N LYS A 442 -5.73 -16.27 -5.73
CA LYS A 442 -6.50 -17.52 -5.63
C LYS A 442 -6.22 -18.50 -6.77
N HIS A 443 -5.61 -18.05 -7.85
CA HIS A 443 -5.36 -18.87 -9.06
C HIS A 443 -6.64 -19.54 -9.59
N ASP A 444 -7.68 -18.72 -9.74
CA ASP A 444 -9.03 -19.15 -10.10
C ASP A 444 -9.28 -19.24 -11.61
N LYS A 445 -8.20 -19.19 -12.40
CA LYS A 445 -8.24 -19.28 -13.87
C LYS A 445 -8.97 -18.11 -14.56
N THR A 446 -9.16 -17.01 -13.84
CA THR A 446 -9.69 -15.78 -14.42
C THR A 446 -8.78 -15.30 -15.55
N VAL A 447 -9.35 -14.87 -16.66
CA VAL A 447 -8.61 -14.35 -17.84
C VAL A 447 -8.54 -12.84 -17.85
N CYS A 448 -7.71 -12.25 -18.72
CA CYS A 448 -7.72 -10.82 -18.96
C CYS A 448 -8.89 -10.40 -19.86
N GLN A 449 -9.44 -9.22 -19.62
CA GLN A 449 -10.56 -8.67 -20.39
C GLN A 449 -10.45 -7.16 -20.56
N ASN A 450 -10.77 -6.65 -21.78
CA ASN A 450 -10.73 -5.23 -22.10
C ASN A 450 -9.33 -4.63 -21.86
N ILE A 451 -8.34 -5.13 -22.59
CA ILE A 451 -6.96 -4.66 -22.51
C ILE A 451 -6.67 -3.78 -23.73
N GLU A 452 -6.18 -2.58 -23.49
CA GLU A 452 -5.80 -1.62 -24.52
C GLU A 452 -4.33 -1.23 -24.41
N ILE A 453 -3.56 -1.41 -25.50
CA ILE A 453 -2.16 -1.00 -25.60
C ILE A 453 -2.05 -0.11 -26.82
N THR A 454 -1.83 1.19 -26.60
CA THR A 454 -1.93 2.18 -27.67
C THR A 454 -0.87 3.28 -27.58
N ASN A 455 -0.45 3.80 -28.73
CA ASN A 455 0.57 4.86 -28.85
C ASN A 455 1.88 4.54 -28.11
N CYS A 456 2.26 3.27 -28.03
CA CYS A 456 3.48 2.83 -27.38
C CYS A 456 4.60 2.55 -28.39
N LYS A 457 5.84 2.61 -27.91
CA LYS A 457 7.03 2.26 -28.70
C LYS A 457 7.75 1.09 -28.06
N PHE A 458 8.00 0.05 -28.84
CA PHE A 458 8.68 -1.18 -28.45
C PHE A 458 9.96 -1.32 -29.29
N THR A 459 11.14 -1.32 -28.65
CA THR A 459 12.43 -1.29 -29.36
C THR A 459 13.40 -2.32 -28.79
N ASP A 460 14.03 -3.11 -29.67
CA ASP A 460 15.08 -4.08 -29.34
C ASP A 460 14.68 -5.04 -28.20
N LEU A 461 13.58 -5.75 -28.38
CA LEU A 461 12.97 -6.68 -27.42
C LEU A 461 13.04 -8.12 -27.94
N GLY A 462 12.80 -9.09 -27.05
CA GLY A 462 12.54 -10.47 -27.45
C GLY A 462 11.15 -10.58 -28.11
N THR A 463 10.11 -10.45 -27.33
CA THR A 463 8.72 -10.29 -27.74
C THR A 463 8.17 -8.99 -27.14
N ALA A 464 7.39 -8.22 -27.90
CA ALA A 464 6.87 -6.97 -27.36
C ALA A 464 5.60 -7.20 -26.52
N ILE A 465 4.56 -7.78 -27.10
CA ILE A 465 3.29 -8.02 -26.41
C ILE A 465 2.87 -9.47 -26.65
N GLY A 466 2.40 -10.15 -25.61
CA GLY A 466 1.83 -11.48 -25.85
C GLY A 466 1.51 -12.31 -24.63
N SER A 467 1.12 -13.54 -24.88
CA SER A 467 0.90 -14.60 -23.90
C SER A 467 1.94 -15.70 -24.09
N HIS A 468 2.32 -16.40 -23.03
CA HIS A 468 3.15 -17.60 -23.13
C HIS A 468 2.53 -18.82 -22.46
N THR A 469 1.45 -18.64 -21.73
CA THR A 469 0.61 -19.70 -21.20
C THR A 469 -0.86 -19.44 -21.54
N TYR A 470 -1.69 -20.45 -21.36
CA TYR A 470 -3.13 -20.30 -21.44
C TYR A 470 -3.81 -21.09 -20.34
N VAL A 471 -5.05 -20.80 -20.07
CA VAL A 471 -5.83 -21.45 -19.03
C VAL A 471 -7.02 -22.21 -19.63
N ALA A 472 -7.38 -23.32 -19.02
CA ALA A 472 -8.60 -24.05 -19.33
C ALA A 472 -9.31 -24.43 -18.02
N ASN A 473 -10.63 -24.39 -18.04
CA ASN A 473 -11.46 -24.74 -16.91
C ASN A 473 -12.47 -25.81 -17.31
N GLN A 474 -12.54 -26.90 -16.55
CA GLN A 474 -13.45 -28.02 -16.81
C GLN A 474 -13.40 -28.54 -18.27
N GLY A 475 -12.19 -28.63 -18.84
CA GLY A 475 -12.00 -29.12 -20.23
C GLY A 475 -12.32 -28.07 -21.31
N GLN A 476 -12.69 -26.85 -20.94
CA GLN A 476 -12.97 -25.77 -21.89
C GLN A 476 -11.87 -24.71 -21.86
N GLN A 477 -11.51 -24.21 -23.04
CA GLN A 477 -10.57 -23.11 -23.18
C GLN A 477 -11.13 -21.82 -22.59
N CYS A 478 -10.25 -21.09 -21.86
CA CYS A 478 -10.55 -19.75 -21.37
C CYS A 478 -9.78 -18.73 -22.23
N TYR A 479 -10.49 -17.79 -22.82
CA TYR A 479 -9.92 -16.80 -23.73
C TYR A 479 -9.74 -15.45 -23.06
N HIS A 480 -8.57 -14.83 -23.25
CA HIS A 480 -8.44 -13.38 -23.00
C HIS A 480 -9.29 -12.63 -24.02
N THR A 481 -10.11 -11.67 -23.59
CA THR A 481 -11.13 -11.09 -24.46
C THR A 481 -10.99 -9.58 -24.63
N ASN A 482 -11.39 -9.07 -25.81
CA ASN A 482 -11.40 -7.64 -26.10
C ASN A 482 -9.99 -7.02 -25.97
N ILE A 483 -9.02 -7.55 -26.72
CA ILE A 483 -7.64 -7.08 -26.72
C ILE A 483 -7.46 -6.12 -27.89
N ARG A 484 -7.02 -4.88 -27.61
CA ARG A 484 -6.81 -3.82 -28.59
C ARG A 484 -5.35 -3.36 -28.58
N ILE A 485 -4.66 -3.51 -29.70
CA ILE A 485 -3.26 -3.10 -29.89
C ILE A 485 -3.21 -2.15 -31.08
N THR A 486 -3.16 -0.84 -30.81
CA THR A 486 -3.36 0.16 -31.85
C THR A 486 -2.34 1.30 -31.79
N ASN A 487 -1.99 1.85 -32.97
CA ASN A 487 -1.10 3.01 -33.07
C ASN A 487 0.28 2.82 -32.41
N ASN A 488 0.81 1.60 -32.36
CA ASN A 488 2.09 1.32 -31.75
C ASN A 488 3.21 1.24 -32.81
N VAL A 489 4.44 1.45 -32.37
CA VAL A 489 5.66 1.27 -33.16
C VAL A 489 6.46 0.11 -32.59
N PHE A 490 6.68 -0.91 -33.40
CA PHE A 490 7.51 -2.07 -33.08
C PHE A 490 8.77 -2.05 -33.94
N PHE A 491 9.94 -2.09 -33.29
CA PHE A 491 11.23 -2.06 -33.96
C PHE A 491 12.19 -3.06 -33.34
N GLY A 492 12.82 -3.91 -34.17
CA GLY A 492 13.94 -4.73 -33.74
C GLY A 492 13.63 -5.92 -32.84
N SER A 493 12.37 -6.38 -32.74
CA SER A 493 12.05 -7.57 -31.93
C SER A 493 12.67 -8.83 -32.53
N THR A 494 13.41 -9.58 -31.72
CA THR A 494 14.18 -10.75 -32.19
C THR A 494 13.33 -12.00 -32.37
N ASN A 495 12.27 -12.16 -31.57
CA ASN A 495 11.34 -13.27 -31.68
C ASN A 495 10.06 -12.87 -32.46
N CYS A 496 9.20 -12.06 -31.84
CA CYS A 496 8.04 -11.49 -32.53
C CYS A 496 7.62 -10.15 -31.86
N ALA A 497 6.83 -9.36 -32.57
CA ALA A 497 6.24 -8.16 -31.97
C ALA A 497 5.02 -8.53 -31.13
N ILE A 498 4.08 -9.31 -31.69
CA ILE A 498 2.84 -9.72 -31.00
C ILE A 498 2.70 -11.24 -31.05
N ARG A 499 2.45 -11.85 -29.89
CA ARG A 499 2.16 -13.27 -29.73
C ARG A 499 0.81 -13.47 -29.05
N ALA A 500 -0.24 -13.56 -29.86
CA ALA A 500 -1.60 -13.78 -29.39
C ALA A 500 -1.86 -15.29 -29.19
N LEU A 501 -2.07 -15.72 -27.96
CA LEU A 501 -2.42 -17.11 -27.62
C LEU A 501 -3.75 -17.14 -26.87
N ASN A 502 -4.73 -17.83 -27.44
CA ASN A 502 -6.09 -17.93 -26.87
C ASN A 502 -6.72 -16.56 -26.58
N TRP A 503 -6.60 -15.66 -27.53
CA TRP A 503 -7.29 -14.37 -27.47
C TRP A 503 -8.57 -14.40 -28.29
N LYS A 504 -9.60 -13.68 -27.86
CA LYS A 504 -10.88 -13.56 -28.54
C LYS A 504 -11.31 -12.12 -28.68
N ASN A 505 -11.89 -11.75 -29.83
CA ASN A 505 -12.26 -10.40 -30.17
C ASN A 505 -11.05 -9.44 -30.08
N VAL A 506 -10.14 -9.64 -31.02
CA VAL A 506 -8.84 -8.95 -31.04
C VAL A 506 -8.82 -7.88 -32.14
N LEU A 507 -8.31 -6.70 -31.84
CA LEU A 507 -8.00 -5.67 -32.84
C LEU A 507 -6.51 -5.33 -32.79
N ILE A 508 -5.81 -5.58 -33.91
CA ILE A 508 -4.43 -5.13 -34.15
C ILE A 508 -4.47 -4.18 -35.35
N ALA A 509 -4.42 -2.89 -35.09
CA ALA A 509 -4.66 -1.88 -36.13
C ALA A 509 -3.74 -0.67 -36.02
N ASP A 510 -3.44 -0.07 -37.17
CA ASP A 510 -2.70 1.19 -37.27
C ASP A 510 -1.30 1.13 -36.63
N ASN A 511 -0.66 -0.07 -36.60
CA ASN A 511 0.66 -0.25 -36.04
C ASN A 511 1.74 -0.27 -37.13
N SER A 512 2.96 0.11 -36.77
CA SER A 512 4.16 0.01 -37.60
C SER A 512 5.08 -1.09 -37.08
N PHE A 513 5.43 -2.04 -37.94
CA PHE A 513 6.36 -3.14 -37.66
C PHE A 513 7.57 -2.99 -38.56
N ARG A 514 8.76 -2.88 -37.94
CA ARG A 514 10.01 -2.72 -38.69
C ARG A 514 11.13 -3.56 -38.10
N ASP A 515 11.90 -4.20 -39.00
CA ASP A 515 13.05 -5.05 -38.63
C ASP A 515 12.69 -6.14 -37.61
N ILE A 516 11.56 -6.84 -37.83
CA ILE A 516 11.06 -7.86 -36.91
C ILE A 516 11.44 -9.26 -37.37
N GLY A 517 12.03 -10.06 -36.47
CA GLY A 517 12.25 -11.50 -36.67
C GLY A 517 13.30 -11.84 -37.71
N ILE A 518 14.17 -10.90 -38.08
CA ILE A 518 15.25 -11.08 -39.07
C ILE A 518 16.65 -11.00 -38.49
N GLN A 519 16.78 -10.56 -37.24
CA GLN A 519 18.07 -10.36 -36.58
C GLN A 519 18.84 -11.68 -36.47
N ASN A 520 20.14 -11.65 -36.78
CA ASN A 520 21.04 -12.82 -36.69
C ASN A 520 20.58 -14.04 -37.52
N GLY A 521 19.93 -13.79 -38.67
CA GLY A 521 19.40 -14.87 -39.53
C GLY A 521 18.14 -15.55 -39.00
N ALA A 522 17.45 -14.96 -38.02
CA ALA A 522 16.20 -15.47 -37.51
C ALA A 522 15.11 -15.52 -38.62
N LYS A 523 14.22 -16.49 -38.51
CA LYS A 523 13.09 -16.72 -39.42
C LYS A 523 11.77 -16.63 -38.65
N ASN A 524 11.58 -15.52 -37.95
CA ASN A 524 10.45 -15.28 -37.04
C ASN A 524 9.37 -14.42 -37.71
N PHE A 525 8.33 -14.13 -37.01
CA PHE A 525 7.12 -13.46 -37.49
C PHE A 525 6.85 -12.15 -36.75
N SER A 526 6.20 -11.19 -37.38
CA SER A 526 5.82 -9.96 -36.69
C SER A 526 4.62 -10.18 -35.76
N ILE A 527 3.57 -10.85 -36.28
CA ILE A 527 2.39 -11.22 -35.50
C ILE A 527 2.22 -12.73 -35.55
N PHE A 528 2.12 -13.34 -34.40
CA PHE A 528 1.76 -14.75 -34.24
C PHE A 528 0.38 -14.88 -33.60
N MET A 529 -0.51 -15.64 -34.22
CA MET A 529 -1.83 -15.96 -33.72
C MET A 529 -1.98 -17.48 -33.55
N GLY A 530 -2.14 -17.92 -32.31
CA GLY A 530 -2.34 -19.31 -31.96
C GLY A 530 -3.64 -19.53 -31.18
N GLY A 531 -4.60 -20.29 -31.70
CA GLY A 531 -5.89 -20.50 -31.07
C GLY A 531 -6.72 -19.22 -30.88
N VAL A 532 -6.61 -18.27 -31.77
CA VAL A 532 -7.28 -16.97 -31.67
C VAL A 532 -8.66 -17.02 -32.33
N ILE A 533 -9.65 -16.39 -31.71
CA ILE A 533 -11.01 -16.30 -32.23
C ILE A 533 -11.33 -14.83 -32.53
N ASP A 534 -11.85 -14.57 -33.74
CA ASP A 534 -12.32 -13.27 -34.17
C ASP A 534 -11.26 -12.16 -34.02
N ALA A 535 -10.21 -12.22 -34.84
CA ALA A 535 -9.11 -11.25 -34.83
C ALA A 535 -9.14 -10.39 -36.11
N THR A 536 -9.25 -9.10 -35.92
CA THR A 536 -9.09 -8.09 -36.99
C THR A 536 -7.66 -7.56 -36.98
N VAL A 537 -6.92 -7.77 -38.08
CA VAL A 537 -5.58 -7.21 -38.31
C VAL A 537 -5.66 -6.28 -39.52
N THR A 538 -5.63 -4.98 -39.29
CA THR A 538 -5.99 -4.00 -40.33
C THR A 538 -5.14 -2.73 -40.27
N ARG A 539 -4.86 -2.13 -41.42
CA ARG A 539 -4.12 -0.85 -41.54
C ARG A 539 -2.77 -0.82 -40.85
N ASN A 540 -2.08 -1.96 -40.76
CA ASN A 540 -0.73 -2.00 -40.25
C ASN A 540 0.29 -1.87 -41.40
N ALA A 541 1.47 -1.34 -41.06
CA ALA A 541 2.59 -1.24 -41.99
C ALA A 541 3.71 -2.20 -41.57
N PHE A 542 4.19 -3.03 -42.50
CA PHE A 542 5.28 -3.99 -42.27
C PHE A 542 6.46 -3.63 -43.18
N ALA A 543 7.61 -3.33 -42.58
CA ALA A 543 8.84 -2.96 -43.31
C ALA A 543 10.00 -3.82 -42.85
N ASN A 544 10.68 -4.48 -43.80
CA ASN A 544 11.84 -5.34 -43.53
C ASN A 544 11.56 -6.38 -42.42
N VAL A 545 10.57 -7.21 -42.62
CA VAL A 545 10.18 -8.29 -41.67
C VAL A 545 10.39 -9.66 -42.32
N TYR A 546 10.57 -10.73 -41.53
CA TYR A 546 10.64 -12.08 -42.13
C TYR A 546 9.28 -12.51 -42.67
N VAL A 547 8.24 -12.59 -41.85
CA VAL A 547 6.85 -12.81 -42.24
C VAL A 547 5.92 -11.89 -41.43
N PRO A 548 5.02 -11.16 -42.09
CA PRO A 548 4.10 -10.24 -41.40
C PRO A 548 3.22 -10.96 -40.35
N VAL A 549 2.50 -12.01 -40.76
CA VAL A 549 1.55 -12.70 -39.89
C VAL A 549 1.71 -14.23 -40.02
N THR A 550 1.70 -14.91 -38.90
CA THR A 550 1.62 -16.37 -38.84
C THR A 550 0.38 -16.77 -38.04
N ILE A 551 -0.42 -17.68 -38.60
CA ILE A 551 -1.64 -18.20 -37.99
C ILE A 551 -1.52 -19.72 -37.87
N ARG A 552 -1.89 -20.26 -36.72
CA ARG A 552 -1.91 -21.70 -36.48
C ARG A 552 -2.82 -22.03 -35.31
N GLN A 553 -3.11 -23.32 -35.12
CA GLN A 553 -3.71 -23.77 -33.89
C GLN A 553 -2.83 -23.42 -32.67
N GLN A 554 -3.37 -23.45 -31.50
CA GLN A 554 -2.70 -23.24 -30.24
C GLN A 554 -1.42 -24.09 -30.10
N ILE A 555 -0.36 -23.51 -29.61
CA ILE A 555 0.81 -24.25 -29.15
C ILE A 555 0.51 -24.81 -27.75
N GLN A 556 0.59 -26.11 -27.59
CA GLN A 556 0.51 -26.77 -26.31
C GLN A 556 1.93 -26.97 -25.77
N TYR A 557 2.29 -26.25 -24.73
CA TYR A 557 3.55 -26.48 -24.03
C TYR A 557 3.45 -27.63 -23.03
N GLU A 558 4.54 -28.00 -22.42
CA GLU A 558 4.61 -29.15 -21.51
C GLU A 558 3.66 -29.04 -20.31
N LEU A 559 3.51 -27.85 -19.76
CA LEU A 559 2.64 -27.63 -18.58
C LEU A 559 1.17 -27.79 -18.92
N GLU A 560 0.71 -27.21 -20.04
CA GLU A 560 -0.67 -27.34 -20.51
C GLU A 560 -0.98 -28.80 -20.89
N ARG A 561 -0.05 -29.51 -21.52
CA ARG A 561 -0.17 -30.92 -21.84
C ARG A 561 -0.30 -31.77 -20.58
N LYS A 562 0.55 -31.53 -19.56
CA LYS A 562 0.47 -32.20 -18.26
C LYS A 562 -0.84 -31.90 -17.54
N ALA A 563 -1.38 -30.71 -17.70
CA ALA A 563 -2.67 -30.32 -17.13
C ALA A 563 -3.88 -30.84 -17.91
N GLY A 564 -3.66 -31.53 -19.06
CA GLY A 564 -4.74 -32.03 -19.91
C GLY A 564 -5.56 -30.93 -20.59
N TYR A 565 -4.95 -29.78 -20.87
CA TYR A 565 -5.66 -28.67 -21.49
C TYR A 565 -5.90 -28.95 -22.98
N PRO A 566 -7.09 -28.65 -23.51
CA PRO A 566 -7.39 -28.86 -24.93
C PRO A 566 -6.59 -27.88 -25.81
N ILE A 567 -6.37 -28.24 -27.06
CA ILE A 567 -5.77 -27.38 -28.09
C ILE A 567 -6.91 -26.64 -28.79
N SER A 568 -6.73 -25.31 -28.94
CA SER A 568 -7.68 -24.49 -29.70
C SER A 568 -7.19 -24.21 -31.09
N GLU A 569 -8.12 -24.23 -32.05
CA GLU A 569 -7.87 -23.76 -33.42
C GLU A 569 -8.19 -22.29 -33.56
N CYS A 570 -7.52 -21.62 -34.49
CA CYS A 570 -7.87 -20.26 -34.87
C CYS A 570 -9.21 -20.24 -35.62
N GLN A 571 -10.08 -19.31 -35.24
CA GLN A 571 -11.34 -19.05 -35.92
C GLN A 571 -11.36 -17.59 -36.39
N ILE A 572 -11.21 -17.39 -37.70
CA ILE A 572 -11.12 -16.07 -38.31
C ILE A 572 -12.24 -15.95 -39.33
N THR A 573 -13.06 -14.90 -39.23
CA THR A 573 -14.19 -14.66 -40.16
C THR A 573 -13.70 -14.25 -41.54
N ASP A 574 -14.54 -14.42 -42.57
CA ASP A 574 -14.21 -14.00 -43.93
C ASP A 574 -13.87 -12.49 -44.00
N LYS A 575 -14.59 -11.66 -43.24
CA LYS A 575 -14.27 -10.25 -43.12
C LYS A 575 -12.88 -9.99 -42.52
N ASN A 576 -12.52 -10.71 -41.50
CA ASN A 576 -11.19 -10.58 -40.86
C ASN A 576 -10.06 -11.02 -41.81
N TRP A 577 -10.31 -12.02 -42.66
CA TRP A 577 -9.40 -12.41 -43.73
C TRP A 577 -9.26 -11.31 -44.79
N GLU A 578 -10.35 -10.72 -45.20
CA GLU A 578 -10.35 -9.60 -46.14
C GLU A 578 -9.58 -8.41 -45.59
N ASP A 579 -9.86 -8.01 -44.36
CA ASP A 579 -9.14 -6.92 -43.70
C ASP A 579 -7.62 -7.23 -43.63
N LEU A 580 -7.23 -8.44 -43.22
CA LEU A 580 -5.85 -8.87 -43.13
C LEU A 580 -5.09 -8.76 -44.46
N LEU A 581 -5.68 -9.21 -45.53
CA LEU A 581 -5.03 -9.30 -46.85
C LEU A 581 -5.08 -7.99 -47.64
N ARG A 582 -6.10 -7.15 -47.47
CA ARG A 582 -6.33 -5.98 -48.31
C ARG A 582 -5.98 -4.63 -47.69
N THR A 583 -5.97 -4.53 -46.37
CA THR A 583 -5.81 -3.25 -45.68
C THR A 583 -4.43 -2.99 -45.11
N ASN A 584 -3.61 -4.02 -44.94
CA ASN A 584 -2.25 -3.86 -44.44
C ASN A 584 -1.28 -3.59 -45.58
N VAL A 585 -0.21 -2.81 -45.29
CA VAL A 585 0.79 -2.44 -46.28
C VAL A 585 2.12 -3.13 -45.96
N ILE A 586 2.72 -3.78 -46.96
CA ILE A 586 3.98 -4.52 -46.80
C ILE A 586 5.04 -3.88 -47.69
N TYR A 587 6.00 -3.21 -47.07
CA TYR A 587 7.14 -2.57 -47.75
C TYR A 587 8.36 -3.49 -47.95
N GLY A 588 8.34 -4.67 -47.36
CA GLY A 588 9.39 -5.68 -47.49
C GLY A 588 9.17 -6.81 -46.52
N ALA A 589 9.07 -8.02 -47.04
CA ALA A 589 9.04 -9.27 -46.26
C ALA A 589 9.93 -10.29 -46.99
N VAL A 590 10.70 -11.04 -46.20
CA VAL A 590 11.54 -12.13 -46.72
C VAL A 590 10.66 -13.30 -47.18
N PHE A 591 9.63 -13.58 -46.45
CA PHE A 591 8.63 -14.57 -46.83
C PHE A 591 7.64 -13.96 -47.85
N LYS A 592 7.44 -14.60 -48.97
CA LYS A 592 6.72 -14.04 -50.13
C LYS A 592 5.22 -13.79 -49.90
N ALA A 593 4.62 -14.41 -48.88
CA ALA A 593 3.20 -14.22 -48.58
C ALA A 593 3.01 -13.33 -47.35
N ALA A 594 1.94 -12.56 -47.34
CA ALA A 594 1.54 -11.74 -46.19
C ALA A 594 1.25 -12.61 -44.96
N VAL A 595 0.79 -13.82 -45.15
CA VAL A 595 0.38 -14.76 -44.12
C VAL A 595 1.04 -16.12 -44.33
N ARG A 596 1.58 -16.68 -43.26
CA ARG A 596 2.00 -18.08 -43.16
C ARG A 596 1.05 -18.83 -42.25
N TYR A 597 0.55 -19.95 -42.69
CA TYR A 597 -0.23 -20.83 -41.81
C TYR A 597 0.36 -22.25 -41.77
N THR A 598 -0.01 -23.06 -40.78
CA THR A 598 0.40 -24.44 -40.65
C THR A 598 -0.76 -25.38 -40.95
N LYS A 599 -0.45 -26.58 -41.47
CA LYS A 599 -1.42 -27.57 -41.97
C LYS A 599 -2.51 -27.98 -40.99
N ASP A 600 -2.33 -27.71 -39.71
CA ASP A 600 -3.26 -28.10 -38.66
C ASP A 600 -4.42 -27.10 -38.47
N LEU A 601 -4.51 -26.06 -39.29
CA LEU A 601 -5.62 -25.12 -39.28
C LEU A 601 -6.76 -25.70 -40.13
N GLN A 602 -7.91 -25.88 -39.55
CA GLN A 602 -9.13 -26.20 -40.32
C GLN A 602 -9.62 -24.91 -40.95
N LEU A 603 -9.31 -24.73 -42.22
CA LEU A 603 -9.77 -23.60 -43.00
C LEU A 603 -11.10 -23.99 -43.68
N THR A 604 -12.07 -23.09 -43.64
CA THR A 604 -13.30 -23.25 -44.46
C THR A 604 -12.95 -23.05 -45.92
N ASP A 605 -13.75 -23.61 -46.85
CA ASP A 605 -13.54 -23.44 -48.29
C ASP A 605 -13.47 -21.97 -48.71
N LYS A 606 -14.20 -21.08 -48.07
CA LYS A 606 -14.14 -19.65 -48.30
C LYS A 606 -12.79 -19.06 -47.88
N THR A 607 -12.19 -19.55 -46.78
CA THR A 607 -10.89 -19.10 -46.27
C THR A 607 -9.76 -19.50 -47.20
N LEU A 608 -9.82 -20.71 -47.78
CA LEU A 608 -8.86 -21.19 -48.77
C LEU A 608 -8.76 -20.29 -49.99
N LYS A 609 -9.86 -19.69 -50.42
CA LYS A 609 -9.90 -18.78 -51.57
C LYS A 609 -8.96 -17.57 -51.42
N TYR A 610 -8.81 -17.06 -50.21
CA TYR A 610 -7.92 -15.92 -49.94
C TYR A 610 -6.42 -16.28 -49.86
N PHE A 611 -6.06 -17.54 -49.76
CA PHE A 611 -4.65 -17.97 -49.78
C PHE A 611 -4.07 -18.22 -51.14
N TYR A 612 -4.90 -18.49 -52.16
CA TYR A 612 -4.49 -18.91 -53.49
C TYR A 612 -4.72 -17.86 -54.57
N GLU A 613 -5.31 -16.71 -54.24
CA GLU A 613 -5.39 -15.54 -55.13
C GLU A 613 -4.26 -14.56 -54.81
#